data_a2220d3aa4d57c28eb4dba8d5e7428c7
#
_entry.id   a2220d3aa4d57c28eb4dba8d5e7428c7
#
_cell.length_a   1.000
_cell.length_b   1.000
_cell.length_c   1.000
_cell.angle_alpha   90.00
_cell.angle_beta   90.00
_cell.angle_gamma   90.00
#
_symmetry.space_group_name_H-M   'P 1'
#
loop_
_entity.id
_entity.type
_entity.pdbx_description
1 polymer ?
#
loop_
_entity_poly.entity_id
_entity_poly.type
_entity_poly.pdbx_seq_one_letter_code
_entity_poly.pdbx_strand_id
1 'polypeptide(L)'
;EEKKLKNLCNELGIQKDVIFLKDVAKNLKLALIKEANLCLMPSRIEKESVEGFGISFMEAASYGVGSIGGKDGGASDAIIHNETGLICDGNDLSSIYESVLKFFDEQNYLNFGKSSLNFSKNFYWDKIVKKYLKLVN
;
A
#
# COMPACT_ATOMS: atom_id res chain seq x y z
N GLU A 1 1.90 -9.82 18.61
CA GLU A 1 0.83 -9.64 17.60
C GLU A 1 0.62 -10.87 16.72
N GLU A 2 1.65 -11.51 16.13
CA GLU A 2 1.49 -12.64 15.21
C GLU A 2 0.60 -13.76 15.75
N LYS A 3 0.78 -14.16 17.05
CA LYS A 3 -0.06 -15.19 17.67
C LYS A 3 -1.54 -14.80 17.72
N LYS A 4 -1.84 -13.53 18.01
CA LYS A 4 -3.22 -13.02 18.03
C LYS A 4 -3.85 -13.08 16.62
N LEU A 5 -3.09 -12.68 15.60
CA LEU A 5 -3.56 -12.72 14.21
C LEU A 5 -3.82 -14.15 13.73
N LYS A 6 -2.93 -15.11 14.09
CA LYS A 6 -3.14 -16.54 13.79
C LYS A 6 -4.39 -17.10 14.46
N ASN A 7 -4.64 -16.72 15.72
CA ASN A 7 -5.86 -17.14 16.43
C ASN A 7 -7.10 -16.55 15.72
N LEU A 8 -7.07 -15.27 15.34
CA LEU A 8 -8.17 -14.65 14.61
C LEU A 8 -8.44 -15.34 13.26
N CYS A 9 -7.39 -15.70 12.51
CA CYS A 9 -7.55 -16.47 11.27
C CYS A 9 -8.24 -17.81 11.51
N ASN A 10 -7.91 -18.51 12.61
CA ASN A 10 -8.57 -19.77 12.98
C ASN A 10 -10.04 -19.54 13.34
N GLU A 11 -10.34 -18.51 14.14
CA GLU A 11 -11.73 -18.17 14.53
C GLU A 11 -12.60 -17.83 13.31
N LEU A 12 -12.01 -17.16 12.32
CA LEU A 12 -12.66 -16.79 11.06
C LEU A 12 -12.66 -17.92 10.01
N GLY A 13 -11.97 -19.03 10.25
CA GLY A 13 -11.88 -20.14 9.30
C GLY A 13 -11.06 -19.88 8.04
N ILE A 14 -10.22 -18.83 8.03
CA ILE A 14 -9.43 -18.38 6.87
C ILE A 14 -7.94 -18.72 6.98
N GLN A 15 -7.55 -19.59 7.89
CA GLN A 15 -6.14 -19.92 8.14
C GLN A 15 -5.40 -20.50 6.92
N LYS A 16 -6.12 -21.03 5.93
CA LYS A 16 -5.54 -21.55 4.69
C LYS A 16 -5.30 -20.48 3.64
N ASP A 17 -5.97 -19.31 3.78
CA ASP A 17 -5.93 -18.21 2.84
C ASP A 17 -4.97 -17.11 3.28
N VAL A 18 -4.41 -17.21 4.50
CA VAL A 18 -3.50 -16.23 5.08
C VAL A 18 -2.12 -16.83 5.29
N ILE A 19 -1.11 -16.19 4.69
CA ILE A 19 0.30 -16.58 4.84
C ILE A 19 1.03 -15.52 5.65
N PHE A 20 1.62 -15.91 6.77
CA PHE A 20 2.46 -15.05 7.59
C PHE A 20 3.91 -15.20 7.18
N LEU A 21 4.51 -14.12 6.71
CA LEU A 21 5.91 -14.07 6.29
C LEU A 21 6.69 -13.13 7.21
N LYS A 22 7.83 -13.58 7.68
CA LYS A 22 8.72 -12.80 8.54
C LYS A 22 10.16 -12.94 8.04
N ASP A 23 10.90 -11.84 8.09
CA ASP A 23 12.33 -11.78 7.74
C ASP A 23 12.65 -12.42 6.37
N VAL A 24 11.77 -12.19 5.39
CA VAL A 24 11.94 -12.72 4.03
C VAL A 24 13.08 -12.04 3.30
N ALA A 25 13.79 -12.80 2.49
CA ALA A 25 14.83 -12.27 1.61
C ALA A 25 14.25 -11.22 0.65
N LYS A 26 15.04 -10.19 0.32
CA LYS A 26 14.63 -9.08 -0.55
C LYS A 26 14.02 -9.56 -1.88
N ASN A 27 14.63 -10.56 -2.51
CA ASN A 27 14.15 -11.09 -3.80
C ASN A 27 12.76 -11.70 -3.66
N LEU A 28 12.49 -12.42 -2.56
CA LEU A 28 11.16 -13.00 -2.31
C LEU A 28 10.13 -11.90 -2.06
N LYS A 29 10.47 -10.87 -1.24
CA LYS A 29 9.61 -9.71 -1.04
C LYS A 29 9.22 -9.07 -2.37
N LEU A 30 10.21 -8.80 -3.23
CA LEU A 30 9.97 -8.16 -4.53
C LEU A 30 9.14 -9.05 -5.48
N ALA A 31 9.38 -10.36 -5.48
CA ALA A 31 8.58 -11.30 -6.26
C ALA A 31 7.11 -11.32 -5.80
N LEU A 32 6.87 -11.34 -4.49
CA LEU A 32 5.52 -11.28 -3.91
C LEU A 32 4.80 -9.97 -4.26
N ILE A 33 5.49 -8.82 -4.15
CA ILE A 33 4.91 -7.54 -4.54
C ILE A 33 4.53 -7.55 -6.03
N LYS A 34 5.40 -8.06 -6.89
CA LYS A 34 5.15 -8.10 -8.35
C LYS A 34 3.92 -8.92 -8.72
N GLU A 35 3.65 -9.99 -8.00
CA GLU A 35 2.50 -10.87 -8.24
C GLU A 35 1.24 -10.43 -7.45
N ALA A 36 1.34 -9.40 -6.61
CA ALA A 36 0.20 -8.90 -5.83
C ALA A 36 -0.78 -8.11 -6.70
N ASN A 37 -2.05 -8.19 -6.36
CA ASN A 37 -3.11 -7.37 -6.97
C ASN A 37 -3.37 -6.08 -6.19
N LEU A 38 -3.03 -6.05 -4.90
CA LEU A 38 -3.28 -4.94 -4.00
C LEU A 38 -2.18 -4.87 -2.93
N CYS A 39 -1.72 -3.66 -2.64
CA CYS A 39 -0.97 -3.33 -1.42
C CYS A 39 -1.93 -2.69 -0.41
N LEU A 40 -2.27 -3.38 0.67
CA LEU A 40 -3.23 -2.93 1.67
C LEU A 40 -2.54 -2.60 2.98
N MET A 41 -2.47 -1.31 3.33
CA MET A 41 -1.93 -0.83 4.60
C MET A 41 -2.81 0.33 5.13
N PRO A 42 -3.99 0.02 5.74
CA PRO A 42 -4.90 1.03 6.26
C PRO A 42 -4.37 1.55 7.60
N SER A 43 -3.25 2.26 7.55
CA SER A 43 -2.58 2.82 8.71
C SER A 43 -3.47 3.81 9.44
N ARG A 44 -3.34 3.84 10.76
CA ARG A 44 -4.00 4.80 11.66
C ARG A 44 -2.98 5.35 12.65
N ILE A 45 -3.30 6.48 13.23
CA ILE A 45 -2.49 7.00 14.35
C ILE A 45 -2.74 6.11 15.56
N GLU A 46 -1.68 5.52 16.09
CA GLU A 46 -1.71 4.75 17.33
C GLU A 46 -0.68 5.33 18.30
N LYS A 47 -1.16 6.01 19.33
CA LYS A 47 -0.32 6.78 20.28
C LYS A 47 0.52 7.83 19.52
N GLU A 48 1.85 7.67 19.52
CA GLU A 48 2.79 8.57 18.83
C GLU A 48 3.29 7.98 17.50
N SER A 49 2.75 6.83 17.09
CA SER A 49 3.16 6.16 15.86
C SER A 49 2.22 6.50 14.70
N VAL A 50 2.81 6.98 13.60
CA VAL A 50 2.10 7.32 12.38
C VAL A 50 2.94 6.88 11.18
N GLU A 51 2.29 6.46 10.09
CA GLU A 51 2.99 6.21 8.82
C GLU A 51 3.62 7.50 8.31
N GLY A 52 4.93 7.46 8.03
CA GLY A 52 5.65 8.63 7.52
C GLY A 52 5.25 8.99 6.10
N PHE A 53 5.86 8.36 5.10
CA PHE A 53 5.56 8.54 3.68
C PHE A 53 4.92 7.31 3.04
N GLY A 54 5.18 6.12 3.62
CA GLY A 54 4.70 4.86 3.07
C GLY A 54 5.55 4.35 1.90
N ILE A 55 6.85 4.17 2.12
CA ILE A 55 7.78 3.63 1.09
C ILE A 55 7.24 2.34 0.48
N SER A 56 6.55 1.51 1.24
CA SER A 56 5.93 0.27 0.75
C SER A 56 4.92 0.50 -0.36
N PHE A 57 4.17 1.62 -0.33
CA PHE A 57 3.26 1.99 -1.42
C PHE A 57 4.03 2.32 -2.70
N MET A 58 5.17 3.00 -2.57
CA MET A 58 6.02 3.31 -3.73
C MET A 58 6.73 2.07 -4.29
N GLU A 59 7.12 1.13 -3.42
CA GLU A 59 7.61 -0.18 -3.85
C GLU A 59 6.55 -0.92 -4.66
N ALA A 60 5.31 -1.00 -4.17
CA ALA A 60 4.18 -1.61 -4.87
C ALA A 60 3.90 -0.90 -6.21
N ALA A 61 3.81 0.43 -6.19
CA ALA A 61 3.59 1.26 -7.37
C ALA A 61 4.65 1.03 -8.46
N SER A 62 5.93 0.83 -8.09
CA SER A 62 7.01 0.57 -9.03
C SER A 62 6.87 -0.75 -9.81
N TYR A 63 6.03 -1.66 -9.32
CA TYR A 63 5.66 -2.92 -9.98
C TYR A 63 4.25 -2.90 -10.59
N GLY A 64 3.60 -1.74 -10.60
CA GLY A 64 2.25 -1.61 -11.17
C GLY A 64 1.16 -2.17 -10.25
N VAL A 65 1.39 -2.17 -8.95
CA VAL A 65 0.41 -2.59 -7.95
C VAL A 65 -0.19 -1.36 -7.29
N GLY A 66 -1.50 -1.21 -7.43
CA GLY A 66 -2.26 -0.15 -6.75
C GLY A 66 -2.36 -0.41 -5.26
N SER A 67 -2.67 0.63 -4.49
CA SER A 67 -2.64 0.56 -3.03
C SER A 67 -3.91 1.09 -2.37
N ILE A 68 -4.23 0.57 -1.17
CA ILE A 68 -5.17 1.18 -0.24
C ILE A 68 -4.40 1.58 1.01
N GLY A 69 -4.39 2.86 1.33
CA GLY A 69 -3.73 3.44 2.51
C GLY A 69 -4.73 4.06 3.48
N GLY A 70 -4.31 4.22 4.74
CA GLY A 70 -5.09 4.96 5.74
C GLY A 70 -5.01 6.48 5.52
N LYS A 71 -6.05 7.22 5.92
CA LYS A 71 -6.10 8.69 5.81
C LYS A 71 -5.13 9.39 6.77
N ASP A 72 -4.69 8.70 7.80
CA ASP A 72 -3.79 9.23 8.81
C ASP A 72 -2.33 9.05 8.38
N GLY A 73 -1.52 10.12 8.46
CA GLY A 73 -0.11 10.10 8.08
C GLY A 73 0.14 10.34 6.59
N GLY A 74 1.29 9.87 6.09
CA GLY A 74 1.83 10.22 4.77
C GLY A 74 1.35 9.34 3.61
N ALA A 75 0.36 8.47 3.79
CA ALA A 75 -0.14 7.63 2.70
C ALA A 75 -0.69 8.46 1.52
N SER A 76 -1.28 9.63 1.79
CA SER A 76 -1.78 10.56 0.77
C SER A 76 -0.68 11.20 -0.10
N ASP A 77 0.58 11.16 0.33
CA ASP A 77 1.72 11.61 -0.48
C ASP A 77 2.18 10.54 -1.47
N ALA A 78 1.91 9.27 -1.15
CA ALA A 78 2.27 8.12 -1.96
C ALA A 78 1.11 7.57 -2.82
N ILE A 79 -0.14 7.91 -2.48
CA ILE A 79 -1.35 7.44 -3.15
C ILE A 79 -2.21 8.63 -3.56
N ILE A 80 -2.47 8.77 -4.86
CA ILE A 80 -3.47 9.72 -5.37
C ILE A 80 -4.82 9.02 -5.35
N HIS A 81 -5.71 9.45 -4.44
CA HIS A 81 -7.03 8.84 -4.23
C HIS A 81 -7.85 8.80 -5.52
N ASN A 82 -8.43 7.65 -5.84
CA ASN A 82 -9.18 7.35 -7.06
C ASN A 82 -8.35 7.37 -8.36
N GLU A 83 -7.03 7.54 -8.30
CA GLU A 83 -6.17 7.52 -9.48
C GLU A 83 -5.10 6.42 -9.40
N THR A 84 -4.32 6.37 -8.32
CA THR A 84 -3.28 5.35 -8.12
C THR A 84 -3.67 4.32 -7.05
N GLY A 85 -4.81 4.50 -6.42
CA GLY A 85 -5.33 3.67 -5.35
C GLY A 85 -6.42 4.38 -4.57
N LEU A 86 -6.66 3.94 -3.36
CA LEU A 86 -7.69 4.49 -2.47
C LEU A 86 -7.11 4.87 -1.12
N ILE A 87 -7.70 5.90 -0.52
CA ILE A 87 -7.45 6.29 0.88
C ILE A 87 -8.72 5.99 1.66
N CYS A 88 -8.60 5.28 2.78
CA CYS A 88 -9.70 4.89 3.67
C CYS A 88 -9.48 5.39 5.10
N ASP A 89 -10.50 5.30 5.91
CA ASP A 89 -10.35 5.47 7.37
C ASP A 89 -9.83 4.17 7.99
N GLY A 90 -8.57 4.16 8.42
CA GLY A 90 -7.94 3.00 9.06
C GLY A 90 -8.54 2.62 10.42
N ASN A 91 -9.36 3.49 11.03
CA ASN A 91 -10.08 3.23 12.28
C ASN A 91 -11.48 2.65 12.04
N ASP A 92 -11.97 2.66 10.80
CA ASP A 92 -13.30 2.18 10.43
C ASP A 92 -13.22 0.96 9.52
N LEU A 93 -13.62 -0.19 10.06
CA LEU A 93 -13.62 -1.46 9.32
C LEU A 93 -14.54 -1.41 8.08
N SER A 94 -15.66 -0.70 8.16
CA SER A 94 -16.58 -0.53 7.03
C SER A 94 -15.92 0.27 5.91
N SER A 95 -15.21 1.35 6.24
CA SER A 95 -14.45 2.15 5.27
C SER A 95 -13.35 1.33 4.58
N ILE A 96 -12.63 0.48 5.32
CA ILE A 96 -11.63 -0.43 4.76
C ILE A 96 -12.29 -1.43 3.80
N TYR A 97 -13.38 -2.08 4.24
CA TYR A 97 -14.11 -3.08 3.46
C TYR A 97 -14.66 -2.51 2.16
N GLU A 98 -15.36 -1.37 2.23
CA GLU A 98 -15.90 -0.67 1.05
C GLU A 98 -14.78 -0.27 0.08
N SER A 99 -13.63 0.18 0.60
CA SER A 99 -12.47 0.50 -0.23
C SER A 99 -11.93 -0.73 -0.95
N VAL A 100 -11.88 -1.90 -0.30
CA VAL A 100 -11.46 -3.15 -0.94
C VAL A 100 -12.45 -3.57 -2.03
N LEU A 101 -13.76 -3.50 -1.78
CA LEU A 101 -14.78 -3.80 -2.78
C LEU A 101 -14.63 -2.89 -4.00
N LYS A 102 -14.58 -1.57 -3.78
CA LYS A 102 -14.41 -0.57 -4.84
C LYS A 102 -13.10 -0.77 -5.63
N PHE A 103 -12.02 -1.19 -4.96
CA PHE A 103 -10.74 -1.42 -5.60
C PHE A 103 -10.78 -2.53 -6.64
N PHE A 104 -11.56 -3.58 -6.39
CA PHE A 104 -11.70 -4.71 -7.30
C PHE A 104 -12.92 -4.62 -8.23
N ASP A 105 -13.80 -3.63 -8.03
CA ASP A 105 -14.95 -3.41 -8.89
C ASP A 105 -14.54 -3.09 -10.33
N GLU A 106 -15.24 -3.63 -11.33
CA GLU A 106 -15.00 -3.41 -12.77
C GLU A 106 -13.52 -3.46 -13.19
N GLN A 107 -12.70 -4.28 -12.52
CA GLN A 107 -11.24 -4.39 -12.74
C GLN A 107 -10.46 -3.08 -12.46
N ASN A 108 -10.97 -2.19 -11.61
CA ASN A 108 -10.31 -0.94 -11.24
C ASN A 108 -8.86 -1.13 -10.77
N TYR A 109 -8.55 -2.27 -10.15
CA TYR A 109 -7.20 -2.60 -9.69
C TYR A 109 -6.16 -2.56 -10.82
N LEU A 110 -6.53 -2.92 -12.07
CA LEU A 110 -5.64 -2.82 -13.24
C LEU A 110 -5.35 -1.36 -13.60
N ASN A 111 -6.38 -0.51 -13.53
CA ASN A 111 -6.24 0.92 -13.81
C ASN A 111 -5.39 1.60 -12.72
N PHE A 112 -5.67 1.32 -11.45
CA PHE A 112 -4.86 1.80 -10.33
C PHE A 112 -3.41 1.34 -10.46
N GLY A 113 -3.16 0.09 -10.81
CA GLY A 113 -1.82 -0.45 -11.03
C GLY A 113 -1.07 0.28 -12.15
N LYS A 114 -1.71 0.52 -13.30
CA LYS A 114 -1.13 1.27 -14.41
C LYS A 114 -0.81 2.72 -14.04
N SER A 115 -1.74 3.39 -13.37
CA SER A 115 -1.56 4.77 -12.93
C SER A 115 -0.45 4.88 -11.87
N SER A 116 -0.41 3.97 -10.89
CA SER A 116 0.61 3.95 -9.84
C SER A 116 2.00 3.72 -10.41
N LEU A 117 2.16 2.82 -11.41
CA LEU A 117 3.42 2.62 -12.11
C LEU A 117 3.91 3.92 -12.79
N ASN A 118 3.02 4.65 -13.43
CA ASN A 118 3.38 5.94 -14.04
C ASN A 118 3.74 7.00 -12.98
N PHE A 119 2.97 7.07 -11.90
CA PHE A 119 3.23 7.97 -10.79
C PHE A 119 4.57 7.72 -10.11
N SER A 120 4.92 6.44 -9.87
CA SER A 120 6.17 6.04 -9.21
C SER A 120 7.42 6.56 -9.92
N LYS A 121 7.37 6.75 -11.25
CA LYS A 121 8.47 7.30 -12.04
C LYS A 121 8.88 8.73 -11.64
N ASN A 122 8.00 9.45 -10.94
CA ASN A 122 8.31 10.80 -10.43
C ASN A 122 9.23 10.77 -9.20
N PHE A 123 9.40 9.60 -8.58
CA PHE A 123 10.21 9.37 -7.39
C PHE A 123 11.54 8.67 -7.72
N TYR A 124 11.89 8.50 -8.99
CA TYR A 124 13.21 8.00 -9.38
C TYR A 124 14.29 9.02 -9.00
N TRP A 125 15.44 8.53 -8.55
CA TRP A 125 16.53 9.35 -8.03
C TRP A 125 16.97 10.45 -8.96
N ASP A 126 17.05 10.22 -10.25
CA ASP A 126 17.41 11.22 -11.24
C ASP A 126 16.44 12.41 -11.26
N LYS A 127 15.15 12.19 -11.03
CA LYS A 127 14.15 13.26 -10.94
C LYS A 127 14.17 13.94 -9.58
N ILE A 128 14.32 13.17 -8.51
CA ILE A 128 14.40 13.72 -7.15
C ILE A 128 15.61 14.63 -7.03
N VAL A 129 16.81 14.17 -7.44
CA VAL A 129 18.04 14.98 -7.42
C VAL A 129 17.87 16.29 -8.20
N LYS A 130 17.25 16.25 -9.39
CA LYS A 130 16.98 17.47 -10.16
C LYS A 130 16.07 18.46 -9.43
N LYS A 131 15.08 17.98 -8.65
CA LYS A 131 14.25 18.86 -7.82
C LYS A 131 15.06 19.54 -6.72
N TYR A 132 15.90 18.78 -6.01
CA TYR A 132 16.77 19.34 -4.96
C TYR A 132 17.80 20.34 -5.50
N LEU A 133 18.42 20.07 -6.62
CA LEU A 133 19.37 21.00 -7.24
C LEU A 133 18.75 22.36 -7.59
N LYS A 134 17.46 22.40 -7.91
CA LYS A 134 16.73 23.66 -8.17
C LYS A 134 16.46 24.48 -6.91
N LEU A 135 16.57 23.90 -5.71
CA LEU A 135 16.36 24.60 -4.45
C LEU A 135 17.63 25.26 -3.91
N VAL A 136 18.81 24.85 -4.40
CA VAL A 136 20.11 25.34 -3.95
C VAL A 136 20.84 26.22 -4.99
N ASN A 137 20.25 26.40 -6.17
CA ASN A 137 20.64 27.33 -7.21
C ASN A 137 19.61 28.46 -7.32
#